data_32e9339c8e0ad84a0f987c24e2ac0608
#
_entry.id   32e9339c8e0ad84a0f987c24e2ac0608
#
_cell.length_a   1.000
_cell.length_b   1.000
_cell.length_c   1.000
_cell.angle_alpha   90.00
_cell.angle_beta   90.00
_cell.angle_gamma   90.00
#
_symmetry.space_group_name_H-M   'P 1'
#
loop_
_entity.id
_entity.type
_entity.pdbx_description
1 polymer ?
#
loop_
_entity_poly.entity_id
_entity_poly.type
_entity_poly.pdbx_seq_one_letter_code
_entity_poly.pdbx_strand_id
1 'polypeptide(L)'
;MMTHKHIHLRNVLALICLLATASVSAQKYNWENDLHHRLLCDFTQDKQEVVDYISKFIPDVTEQKLQKWEASGALEYMELDGQKRYFHAAARNLFRINAQCQKIWRKAHPGEGYSETELADMKNLPQIIRDAPHSKDRTAQARRMRVTYTISIPADVVPEGEKVRCWMPFPHREVTRQSDIELISTSPEKYKISDSKSTHSTLYMEQKAQAGQPTVFREVFEYTSRGQWFALDSVKPYDTKSALYRKYTAERLPHIAFTPQLRALADSLTRGIECPVERARSIFTYINNHYPWASAREYSTIPCIPMYVLQNRHGDCGQVSLLFITLCRLSGIPAHFQSGFMMHPRSSNLHDWAEIYFEGIGWVPVDQSFGIPSYAHNDAEKYFFLGGIDSWRLVVNTDYGMPLSPKKKYPRSETVDFQRGEVEWRGGNLYFDQWEYNWEIEYLD
;
A
#
# COMPACT_ATOMS: atom_id res chain seq x y z
N MET A 1 47.23 -59.83 7.34
CA MET A 1 45.90 -60.21 6.83
C MET A 1 44.87 -59.35 7.57
N MET A 2 44.74 -58.10 7.22
CA MET A 2 43.69 -57.13 7.71
C MET A 2 43.83 -55.81 6.93
N THR A 3 43.28 -55.75 5.71
CA THR A 3 43.12 -54.50 4.94
C THR A 3 42.17 -54.75 3.77
N HIS A 4 40.86 -54.89 4.04
CA HIS A 4 39.85 -54.79 2.96
C HIS A 4 38.43 -54.49 3.40
N LYS A 5 38.19 -53.95 4.61
CA LYS A 5 36.81 -53.63 5.03
C LYS A 5 36.47 -52.15 5.19
N HIS A 6 37.44 -51.23 5.02
CA HIS A 6 37.16 -49.81 5.22
C HIS A 6 36.86 -49.00 3.94
N ILE A 7 37.05 -49.60 2.74
CA ILE A 7 36.86 -48.86 1.46
C ILE A 7 35.39 -48.87 1.03
N HIS A 8 34.61 -49.88 1.38
CA HIS A 8 33.19 -49.92 0.99
C HIS A 8 32.28 -49.00 1.83
N LEU A 9 32.62 -48.69 3.05
CA LEU A 9 31.79 -47.83 3.90
C LEU A 9 31.89 -46.33 3.52
N ARG A 10 33.07 -45.89 3.04
CA ARG A 10 33.26 -44.51 2.59
C ARG A 10 32.56 -44.22 1.25
N ASN A 11 32.50 -45.17 0.37
CA ASN A 11 31.81 -44.99 -0.93
C ASN A 11 30.29 -45.06 -0.80
N VAL A 12 29.76 -45.78 0.17
CA VAL A 12 28.32 -45.81 0.44
C VAL A 12 27.84 -44.51 1.12
N LEU A 13 28.64 -43.96 2.04
CA LEU A 13 28.33 -42.65 2.65
C LEU A 13 28.46 -41.49 1.64
N ALA A 14 29.44 -41.52 0.75
CA ALA A 14 29.58 -40.53 -0.31
C ALA A 14 28.42 -40.60 -1.34
N LEU A 15 27.91 -41.80 -1.62
CA LEU A 15 26.78 -42.00 -2.53
C LEU A 15 25.46 -41.56 -1.87
N ILE A 16 25.28 -41.72 -0.55
CA ILE A 16 24.13 -41.29 0.19
C ILE A 16 24.12 -39.75 0.34
N CYS A 17 25.27 -39.10 0.53
CA CYS A 17 25.39 -37.64 0.53
C CYS A 17 25.18 -37.04 -0.87
N LEU A 18 25.54 -37.73 -1.96
CA LEU A 18 25.30 -37.27 -3.33
C LEU A 18 23.83 -37.47 -3.79
N LEU A 19 23.08 -38.38 -3.18
CA LEU A 19 21.66 -38.60 -3.45
C LEU A 19 20.75 -37.68 -2.64
N ALA A 20 21.23 -37.03 -1.57
CA ALA A 20 20.48 -36.06 -0.77
C ALA A 20 20.45 -34.65 -1.39
N THR A 21 21.22 -34.39 -2.46
CA THR A 21 21.21 -33.08 -3.14
C THR A 21 20.36 -33.05 -4.43
N ALA A 22 19.64 -34.11 -4.74
CA ALA A 22 18.83 -34.17 -5.96
C ALA A 22 17.36 -34.44 -5.62
N SER A 23 16.64 -33.41 -5.39
CA SER A 23 15.25 -33.12 -5.81
C SER A 23 14.57 -32.18 -4.82
N VAL A 24 14.91 -30.91 -4.86
CA VAL A 24 13.89 -29.92 -4.66
C VAL A 24 13.04 -30.00 -5.93
N SER A 25 12.14 -30.99 -5.99
CA SER A 25 11.06 -30.99 -6.97
C SER A 25 10.35 -29.66 -6.75
N ALA A 26 10.22 -28.85 -7.80
CA ALA A 26 9.44 -27.64 -7.73
C ALA A 26 8.05 -28.02 -7.20
N GLN A 27 7.82 -27.81 -5.91
CA GLN A 27 6.55 -28.10 -5.28
C GLN A 27 5.52 -27.28 -6.04
N LYS A 28 4.50 -27.94 -6.59
CA LYS A 28 3.46 -27.25 -7.35
C LYS A 28 2.88 -26.18 -6.44
N TYR A 29 2.94 -24.90 -6.87
CA TYR A 29 2.41 -23.79 -6.12
C TYR A 29 0.98 -24.08 -5.64
N ASN A 30 0.73 -23.87 -4.36
CA ASN A 30 -0.57 -24.04 -3.72
C ASN A 30 -0.97 -22.74 -3.05
N TRP A 31 -2.01 -22.11 -3.57
CA TRP A 31 -2.54 -20.84 -3.03
C TRP A 31 -3.04 -20.97 -1.59
N GLU A 32 -3.67 -22.08 -1.21
CA GLU A 32 -4.18 -22.26 0.15
C GLU A 32 -3.05 -22.27 1.18
N ASN A 33 -1.96 -22.97 0.88
CA ASN A 33 -0.77 -22.98 1.74
C ASN A 33 -0.09 -21.59 1.78
N ASP A 34 -0.01 -20.90 0.64
CA ASP A 34 0.55 -19.55 0.58
C ASP A 34 -0.32 -18.55 1.35
N LEU A 35 -1.63 -18.58 1.18
CA LEU A 35 -2.55 -17.75 1.95
C LEU A 35 -2.47 -18.03 3.45
N HIS A 36 -2.40 -19.31 3.84
CA HIS A 36 -2.23 -19.69 5.24
C HIS A 36 -0.93 -19.12 5.83
N HIS A 37 0.19 -19.24 5.10
CA HIS A 37 1.45 -18.63 5.50
C HIS A 37 1.33 -17.10 5.67
N ARG A 38 0.71 -16.38 4.71
CA ARG A 38 0.48 -14.94 4.78
C ARG A 38 -0.36 -14.54 5.99
N LEU A 39 -1.40 -15.31 6.31
CA LEU A 39 -2.21 -15.08 7.50
C LEU A 39 -1.41 -15.28 8.79
N LEU A 40 -0.50 -16.26 8.85
CA LEU A 40 0.40 -16.43 10.00
C LEU A 40 1.38 -15.27 10.15
N CYS A 41 1.81 -14.63 9.06
CA CYS A 41 2.63 -13.40 9.10
C CYS A 41 1.86 -12.18 9.62
N ASP A 42 0.55 -12.10 9.34
CA ASP A 42 -0.31 -11.01 9.79
C ASP A 42 -0.77 -11.19 11.25
N PHE A 43 -1.14 -12.42 11.62
CA PHE A 43 -1.74 -12.73 12.93
C PHE A 43 -0.71 -13.39 13.84
N THR A 44 0.18 -12.59 14.39
CA THR A 44 1.34 -13.05 15.16
C THR A 44 1.14 -12.99 16.68
N GLN A 45 0.22 -12.14 17.18
CA GLN A 45 0.09 -11.89 18.61
C GLN A 45 -0.83 -12.92 19.28
N ASP A 46 -0.45 -13.32 20.50
CA ASP A 46 -1.32 -14.05 21.41
C ASP A 46 -2.15 -13.09 22.31
N LYS A 47 -3.06 -13.68 23.08
CA LYS A 47 -3.93 -12.91 23.99
C LYS A 47 -3.14 -12.15 25.05
N GLN A 48 -2.06 -12.75 25.58
CA GLN A 48 -1.29 -12.15 26.66
C GLN A 48 -0.55 -10.91 26.16
N GLU A 49 0.09 -10.97 25.01
CA GLU A 49 0.77 -9.84 24.37
C GLU A 49 -0.18 -8.65 24.13
N VAL A 50 -1.40 -8.95 23.67
CA VAL A 50 -2.44 -7.93 23.46
C VAL A 50 -2.87 -7.30 24.79
N VAL A 51 -3.13 -8.11 25.82
CA VAL A 51 -3.50 -7.64 27.15
C VAL A 51 -2.37 -6.80 27.77
N ASP A 52 -1.14 -7.25 27.67
CA ASP A 52 0.04 -6.55 28.20
C ASP A 52 0.21 -5.17 27.55
N TYR A 53 -0.02 -5.07 26.23
CA TYR A 53 0.03 -3.77 25.54
C TYR A 53 -1.10 -2.84 26.01
N ILE A 54 -2.34 -3.32 26.03
CA ILE A 54 -3.51 -2.51 26.41
C ILE A 54 -3.43 -2.07 27.86
N SER A 55 -2.92 -2.92 28.76
CA SER A 55 -2.81 -2.67 30.20
C SER A 55 -1.87 -1.51 30.55
N LYS A 56 -0.99 -1.11 29.64
CA LYS A 56 -0.15 0.10 29.80
C LYS A 56 -0.99 1.37 29.91
N PHE A 57 -2.21 1.38 29.35
CA PHE A 57 -3.12 2.52 29.32
C PHE A 57 -4.44 2.27 30.02
N ILE A 58 -4.90 1.02 30.06
CA ILE A 58 -6.14 0.57 30.68
C ILE A 58 -5.80 -0.57 31.66
N PRO A 59 -5.56 -0.28 32.95
CA PRO A 59 -5.01 -1.28 33.89
C PRO A 59 -5.89 -2.51 34.12
N ASP A 60 -7.23 -2.36 34.01
CA ASP A 60 -8.19 -3.44 34.26
C ASP A 60 -8.79 -4.01 32.97
N VAL A 61 -7.97 -4.68 32.18
CA VAL A 61 -8.42 -5.41 30.97
C VAL A 61 -9.10 -6.71 31.40
N THR A 62 -10.45 -6.69 31.42
CA THR A 62 -11.26 -7.87 31.72
C THR A 62 -11.61 -8.66 30.47
N GLU A 63 -11.93 -9.97 30.64
CA GLU A 63 -12.41 -10.82 29.56
C GLU A 63 -13.61 -10.20 28.82
N GLN A 64 -14.56 -9.63 29.57
CA GLN A 64 -15.73 -8.96 29.01
C GLN A 64 -15.37 -7.76 28.13
N LYS A 65 -14.34 -6.97 28.51
CA LYS A 65 -13.85 -5.88 27.67
C LYS A 65 -13.22 -6.39 26.38
N LEU A 66 -12.40 -7.44 26.45
CA LEU A 66 -11.78 -8.06 25.27
C LEU A 66 -12.85 -8.55 24.30
N GLN A 67 -13.80 -9.35 24.77
CA GLN A 67 -14.90 -9.86 23.94
C GLN A 67 -15.72 -8.73 23.29
N LYS A 68 -15.94 -7.62 23.99
CA LYS A 68 -16.64 -6.44 23.44
C LYS A 68 -15.83 -5.78 22.30
N TRP A 69 -14.51 -5.66 22.47
CA TRP A 69 -13.64 -5.08 21.44
C TRP A 69 -13.49 -6.00 20.23
N GLU A 70 -13.38 -7.31 20.44
CA GLU A 70 -13.40 -8.34 19.41
C GLU A 70 -14.72 -8.30 18.61
N ALA A 71 -15.86 -8.33 19.29
CA ALA A 71 -17.18 -8.32 18.67
C ALA A 71 -17.46 -7.03 17.87
N SER A 72 -16.83 -5.91 18.23
CA SER A 72 -16.95 -4.64 17.52
C SER A 72 -15.98 -4.49 16.34
N GLY A 73 -15.08 -5.46 16.10
CA GLY A 73 -14.01 -5.38 15.11
C GLY A 73 -12.85 -4.44 15.49
N ALA A 74 -12.90 -3.82 16.69
CA ALA A 74 -11.83 -2.92 17.14
C ALA A 74 -10.56 -3.66 17.59
N LEU A 75 -10.68 -4.96 17.85
CA LEU A 75 -9.56 -5.85 18.17
C LEU A 75 -9.62 -7.05 17.21
N GLU A 76 -8.95 -6.94 16.09
CA GLU A 76 -9.00 -7.94 15.02
C GLU A 76 -8.26 -9.22 15.40
N TYR A 77 -8.92 -10.36 15.24
CA TYR A 77 -8.36 -11.69 15.50
C TYR A 77 -8.83 -12.70 14.46
N MET A 78 -8.15 -13.84 14.43
CA MET A 78 -8.50 -14.99 13.60
C MET A 78 -8.17 -16.29 14.33
N GLU A 79 -8.95 -17.34 14.08
CA GLU A 79 -8.62 -18.70 14.49
C GLU A 79 -7.72 -19.34 13.43
N LEU A 80 -6.47 -19.61 13.76
CA LEU A 80 -5.48 -20.24 12.88
C LEU A 80 -4.89 -21.45 13.61
N ASP A 81 -4.89 -22.60 12.96
CA ASP A 81 -4.38 -23.88 13.51
C ASP A 81 -4.98 -24.24 14.90
N GLY A 82 -6.27 -23.91 15.09
CA GLY A 82 -6.98 -24.14 16.35
C GLY A 82 -6.60 -23.19 17.48
N GLN A 83 -5.88 -22.11 17.17
CA GLN A 83 -5.48 -21.08 18.13
C GLN A 83 -6.04 -19.72 17.72
N LYS A 84 -6.59 -18.97 18.70
CA LYS A 84 -6.94 -17.57 18.51
C LYS A 84 -5.66 -16.73 18.43
N ARG A 85 -5.44 -16.05 17.31
CA ARG A 85 -4.34 -15.14 17.08
C ARG A 85 -4.85 -13.76 16.72
N TYR A 86 -4.20 -12.74 17.25
CA TYR A 86 -4.55 -11.36 16.94
C TYR A 86 -3.63 -10.79 15.86
N PHE A 87 -4.20 -9.90 15.08
CA PHE A 87 -3.44 -9.11 14.11
C PHE A 87 -2.29 -8.36 14.83
N HIS A 88 -1.09 -8.35 14.27
CA HIS A 88 0.11 -7.80 14.92
C HIS A 88 -0.03 -6.34 15.38
N ALA A 89 -0.94 -5.56 14.78
CA ALA A 89 -1.25 -4.19 15.18
C ALA A 89 -2.58 -4.04 15.94
N ALA A 90 -3.30 -5.13 16.26
CA ALA A 90 -4.64 -5.10 16.84
C ALA A 90 -4.73 -4.25 18.11
N ALA A 91 -3.81 -4.45 19.06
CA ALA A 91 -3.78 -3.69 20.29
C ALA A 91 -3.55 -2.18 20.09
N ARG A 92 -2.71 -1.79 19.12
CA ARG A 92 -2.49 -0.39 18.72
C ARG A 92 -3.71 0.18 18.00
N ASN A 93 -4.30 -0.60 17.10
CA ASN A 93 -5.50 -0.21 16.37
C ASN A 93 -6.70 0.04 17.27
N LEU A 94 -6.84 -0.69 18.38
CA LEU A 94 -7.88 -0.45 19.38
C LEU A 94 -7.93 1.03 19.81
N PHE A 95 -6.77 1.64 20.04
CA PHE A 95 -6.67 3.05 20.46
C PHE A 95 -6.92 4.05 19.32
N ARG A 96 -6.97 3.59 18.08
CA ARG A 96 -7.34 4.40 16.89
C ARG A 96 -8.82 4.26 16.54
N ILE A 97 -9.38 3.07 16.72
CA ILE A 97 -10.73 2.69 16.26
C ILE A 97 -11.77 2.95 17.36
N ASN A 98 -11.48 2.55 18.60
CA ASN A 98 -12.44 2.68 19.69
C ASN A 98 -12.39 4.06 20.31
N ALA A 99 -13.50 4.82 20.26
CA ALA A 99 -13.56 6.21 20.71
C ALA A 99 -13.22 6.42 22.20
N GLN A 100 -13.53 5.44 23.07
CA GLN A 100 -13.19 5.52 24.49
C GLN A 100 -11.70 5.30 24.71
N CYS A 101 -11.13 4.29 24.05
CA CYS A 101 -9.69 3.98 24.11
C CYS A 101 -8.88 5.14 23.48
N GLN A 102 -9.36 5.74 22.38
CA GLN A 102 -8.73 6.91 21.78
C GLN A 102 -8.62 8.10 22.73
N LYS A 103 -9.68 8.38 23.52
CA LYS A 103 -9.63 9.43 24.55
C LYS A 103 -8.58 9.15 25.63
N ILE A 104 -8.46 7.90 26.04
CA ILE A 104 -7.44 7.47 27.01
C ILE A 104 -6.03 7.67 26.43
N TRP A 105 -5.82 7.23 25.19
CA TRP A 105 -4.56 7.40 24.48
C TRP A 105 -4.14 8.87 24.39
N ARG A 106 -5.04 9.74 23.91
CA ARG A 106 -4.78 11.18 23.78
C ARG A 106 -4.46 11.85 25.12
N LYS A 107 -5.08 11.40 26.21
CA LYS A 107 -4.76 11.90 27.57
C LYS A 107 -3.35 11.48 28.03
N ALA A 108 -2.91 10.27 27.66
CA ALA A 108 -1.58 9.77 27.99
C ALA A 108 -0.49 10.39 27.09
N HIS A 109 -0.85 10.87 25.91
CA HIS A 109 0.06 11.45 24.91
C HIS A 109 -0.42 12.87 24.52
N PRO A 110 -0.34 13.84 25.46
CA PRO A 110 -0.72 15.22 25.16
C PRO A 110 0.26 15.81 24.14
N GLY A 111 -0.24 16.20 22.97
CA GLY A 111 0.56 16.72 21.85
C GLY A 111 0.80 15.72 20.70
N GLU A 112 0.41 14.46 20.84
CA GLU A 112 0.29 13.55 19.72
C GLU A 112 -1.03 13.82 18.97
N GLY A 113 -1.02 14.82 18.18
CA GLY A 113 -1.87 15.08 17.04
C GLY A 113 -0.98 15.19 15.82
N TYR A 114 -1.40 15.86 14.77
CA TYR A 114 -0.44 16.30 13.74
C TYR A 114 0.65 17.09 14.46
N SER A 115 1.88 16.58 14.47
CA SER A 115 3.00 17.28 15.08
C SER A 115 3.14 18.66 14.39
N GLU A 116 3.71 19.65 15.07
CA GLU A 116 4.03 20.94 14.44
C GLU A 116 4.85 20.75 13.16
N THR A 117 5.51 19.65 13.07
CA THR A 117 6.35 19.15 11.99
C THR A 117 5.52 18.68 10.79
N GLU A 118 4.48 17.84 11.02
CA GLU A 118 3.55 17.40 9.96
C GLU A 118 2.74 18.59 9.44
N LEU A 119 2.36 19.52 10.33
CA LEU A 119 1.74 20.79 9.95
C LEU A 119 2.71 21.67 9.15
N ALA A 120 4.03 21.63 9.44
CA ALA A 120 5.01 22.38 8.68
C ALA A 120 5.17 21.86 7.25
N ASP A 121 5.16 20.56 7.06
CA ASP A 121 5.23 19.92 5.73
C ASP A 121 4.00 20.24 4.89
N MET A 122 2.87 20.53 5.53
CA MET A 122 1.58 20.90 4.89
C MET A 122 1.36 22.41 4.75
N LYS A 123 2.25 23.27 5.26
CA LYS A 123 2.12 24.74 5.17
C LYS A 123 2.10 25.28 3.74
N ASN A 124 2.53 24.48 2.76
CA ASN A 124 2.53 24.88 1.36
C ASN A 124 1.20 24.66 0.64
N LEU A 125 0.20 24.02 1.25
CA LEU A 125 -1.10 23.77 0.61
C LEU A 125 -1.80 25.05 0.12
N PRO A 126 -1.87 26.16 0.90
CA PRO A 126 -2.41 27.44 0.42
C PRO A 126 -1.64 28.00 -0.77
N GLN A 127 -0.33 27.76 -0.84
CA GLN A 127 0.49 28.19 -1.98
C GLN A 127 0.19 27.36 -3.23
N ILE A 128 -0.01 26.05 -3.08
CA ILE A 128 -0.39 25.17 -4.20
C ILE A 128 -1.76 25.62 -4.75
N ILE A 129 -2.74 25.89 -3.87
CA ILE A 129 -4.09 26.38 -4.28
C ILE A 129 -3.95 27.65 -5.10
N ARG A 130 -3.11 28.62 -4.68
CA ARG A 130 -2.92 29.89 -5.36
C ARG A 130 -2.17 29.76 -6.68
N ASP A 131 -1.09 28.96 -6.72
CA ASP A 131 -0.12 28.98 -7.81
C ASP A 131 -0.46 27.94 -8.91
N ALA A 132 -1.03 26.79 -8.57
CA ALA A 132 -1.35 25.74 -9.52
C ALA A 132 -2.30 26.14 -10.66
N PRO A 133 -3.33 27.00 -10.46
CA PRO A 133 -4.18 27.47 -11.53
C PRO A 133 -3.47 28.23 -12.66
N HIS A 134 -2.30 28.78 -12.41
CA HIS A 134 -1.47 29.50 -13.38
C HIS A 134 -0.57 28.59 -14.22
N SER A 135 -0.44 27.32 -13.88
CA SER A 135 0.30 26.31 -14.62
C SER A 135 -0.63 25.55 -15.59
N LYS A 136 -0.10 25.16 -16.77
CA LYS A 136 -0.82 24.34 -17.76
C LYS A 136 -1.30 23.02 -17.16
N ASP A 137 -0.47 22.36 -16.38
CA ASP A 137 -0.74 21.06 -15.80
C ASP A 137 -1.30 21.15 -14.36
N ARG A 138 -1.70 22.37 -13.95
CA ARG A 138 -2.23 22.64 -12.60
C ARG A 138 -1.26 22.26 -11.48
N THR A 139 0.05 22.40 -11.72
CA THR A 139 1.11 22.02 -10.79
C THR A 139 1.82 23.24 -10.21
N ALA A 140 2.29 23.11 -8.96
CA ALA A 140 3.05 24.13 -8.25
C ALA A 140 4.01 23.51 -7.22
N GLN A 141 4.90 24.33 -6.65
CA GLN A 141 5.72 23.95 -5.51
C GLN A 141 6.55 22.68 -5.77
N ALA A 142 7.45 22.74 -6.75
CA ALA A 142 8.35 21.64 -7.09
C ALA A 142 9.23 21.22 -5.90
N ARG A 143 9.51 19.92 -5.78
CA ARG A 143 10.47 19.34 -4.84
C ARG A 143 11.32 18.32 -5.56
N ARG A 144 12.64 18.51 -5.55
CA ARG A 144 13.59 17.57 -6.11
C ARG A 144 14.13 16.65 -5.03
N MET A 145 14.10 15.37 -5.27
CA MET A 145 14.51 14.34 -4.31
C MET A 145 15.39 13.31 -4.97
N ARG A 146 16.42 12.83 -4.24
CA ARG A 146 17.17 11.62 -4.57
C ARG A 146 16.74 10.52 -3.62
N VAL A 147 16.42 9.38 -4.16
CA VAL A 147 16.01 8.19 -3.40
C VAL A 147 17.02 7.08 -3.61
N THR A 148 17.50 6.52 -2.51
CA THR A 148 18.21 5.25 -2.49
C THR A 148 17.25 4.19 -2.00
N TYR A 149 16.92 3.20 -2.84
CA TYR A 149 16.06 2.09 -2.47
C TYR A 149 16.85 0.78 -2.44
N THR A 150 16.65 -0.04 -1.42
CA THR A 150 17.38 -1.28 -1.21
C THR A 150 16.42 -2.40 -0.83
N ILE A 151 16.60 -3.58 -1.46
CA ILE A 151 15.96 -4.84 -1.06
C ILE A 151 17.08 -5.82 -0.71
N SER A 152 16.97 -6.44 0.47
CA SER A 152 17.96 -7.38 1.01
C SER A 152 17.29 -8.70 1.37
N ILE A 153 17.76 -9.78 0.79
CA ILE A 153 17.38 -11.15 1.13
C ILE A 153 18.48 -11.73 2.02
N PRO A 154 18.17 -12.22 3.24
CA PRO A 154 19.16 -12.79 4.15
C PRO A 154 19.94 -13.95 3.51
N ALA A 155 21.14 -14.20 4.02
CA ALA A 155 21.99 -15.32 3.58
C ALA A 155 21.23 -16.65 3.65
N ASP A 156 21.45 -17.48 2.65
CA ASP A 156 20.95 -18.87 2.58
C ASP A 156 19.42 -19.05 2.51
N VAL A 157 18.63 -17.96 2.44
CA VAL A 157 17.18 -18.02 2.12
C VAL A 157 16.96 -18.59 0.72
N VAL A 158 17.84 -18.23 -0.22
CA VAL A 158 17.87 -18.80 -1.56
C VAL A 158 19.16 -19.63 -1.70
N PRO A 159 19.09 -20.89 -2.17
CA PRO A 159 20.25 -21.75 -2.31
C PRO A 159 21.32 -21.14 -3.23
N GLU A 160 22.60 -21.43 -2.92
CA GLU A 160 23.74 -20.97 -3.69
C GLU A 160 23.60 -21.28 -5.20
N GLY A 161 23.95 -20.32 -6.03
CA GLY A 161 23.94 -20.43 -7.49
C GLY A 161 22.55 -20.23 -8.12
N GLU A 162 21.47 -20.25 -7.32
CA GLU A 162 20.12 -19.97 -7.81
C GLU A 162 19.97 -18.50 -8.17
N LYS A 163 19.20 -18.24 -9.22
CA LYS A 163 18.93 -16.88 -9.69
C LYS A 163 17.77 -16.28 -8.90
N VAL A 164 18.04 -15.18 -8.22
CA VAL A 164 17.04 -14.30 -7.59
C VAL A 164 16.61 -13.24 -8.60
N ARG A 165 15.32 -13.04 -8.72
CA ARG A 165 14.68 -12.03 -9.57
C ARG A 165 14.00 -10.99 -8.66
N CYS A 166 14.30 -9.73 -8.88
CA CYS A 166 13.79 -8.63 -8.06
C CYS A 166 13.15 -7.55 -8.93
N TRP A 167 12.00 -7.07 -8.53
CA TRP A 167 11.32 -5.89 -9.08
C TRP A 167 11.29 -4.84 -7.99
N MET A 168 11.85 -3.67 -8.27
CA MET A 168 11.90 -2.54 -7.35
C MET A 168 10.96 -1.42 -7.83
N PRO A 169 10.37 -0.62 -6.92
CA PRO A 169 9.45 0.47 -7.28
C PRO A 169 10.23 1.64 -7.90
N PHE A 170 9.92 1.99 -9.14
CA PHE A 170 10.57 3.07 -9.86
C PHE A 170 9.58 4.21 -10.19
N PRO A 171 9.99 5.50 -10.26
CA PRO A 171 9.10 6.60 -10.58
C PRO A 171 8.33 6.39 -11.88
N HIS A 172 7.01 6.59 -11.86
CA HIS A 172 6.16 6.44 -13.05
C HIS A 172 6.33 7.62 -14.00
N ARG A 173 6.68 7.35 -15.27
CA ARG A 173 7.10 8.36 -16.25
C ARG A 173 5.98 9.08 -16.99
N GLU A 174 4.73 8.63 -16.86
CA GLU A 174 3.56 9.21 -17.55
C GLU A 174 2.73 10.13 -16.64
N VAL A 175 3.19 10.42 -15.43
CA VAL A 175 2.47 11.27 -14.46
C VAL A 175 2.96 12.71 -14.58
N THR A 176 2.07 13.63 -14.97
CA THR A 176 2.43 15.03 -15.30
C THR A 176 3.04 15.84 -14.16
N ARG A 177 2.68 15.52 -12.88
CA ARG A 177 3.25 16.17 -11.69
C ARG A 177 4.61 15.60 -11.26
N GLN A 178 5.14 14.62 -12.00
CA GLN A 178 6.40 13.95 -11.73
C GLN A 178 7.30 14.05 -12.97
N SER A 179 8.50 14.62 -12.83
CA SER A 179 9.39 14.90 -13.95
C SER A 179 10.86 14.76 -13.54
N ASP A 180 11.77 15.04 -14.48
CA ASP A 180 13.22 15.04 -14.27
C ASP A 180 13.70 13.73 -13.63
N ILE A 181 13.11 12.60 -14.08
CA ILE A 181 13.40 11.27 -13.56
C ILE A 181 14.71 10.79 -14.17
N GLU A 182 15.71 10.59 -13.31
CA GLU A 182 17.06 10.15 -13.66
C GLU A 182 17.47 8.96 -12.81
N LEU A 183 17.86 7.86 -13.44
CA LEU A 183 18.46 6.72 -12.75
C LEU A 183 19.95 6.99 -12.58
N ILE A 184 20.42 7.14 -11.36
CA ILE A 184 21.81 7.47 -11.02
C ILE A 184 22.68 6.20 -10.99
N SER A 185 22.24 5.15 -10.32
CA SER A 185 23.00 3.90 -10.23
C SER A 185 22.12 2.71 -9.85
N THR A 186 22.59 1.50 -10.16
CA THR A 186 22.01 0.24 -9.70
C THR A 186 23.08 -0.74 -9.23
N SER A 187 22.71 -1.63 -8.34
CA SER A 187 23.49 -2.81 -7.98
C SER A 187 22.55 -4.02 -7.89
N PRO A 188 22.72 -5.03 -8.76
CA PRO A 188 23.69 -5.15 -9.86
C PRO A 188 23.48 -4.12 -10.99
N GLU A 189 24.53 -3.88 -11.81
CA GLU A 189 24.49 -2.90 -12.90
C GLU A 189 23.48 -3.23 -14.01
N LYS A 190 23.20 -4.52 -14.22
CA LYS A 190 22.25 -4.95 -15.26
C LYS A 190 20.83 -4.88 -14.78
N TYR A 191 20.06 -4.01 -15.38
CA TYR A 191 18.65 -3.77 -15.05
C TYR A 191 17.76 -3.67 -16.30
N LYS A 192 16.44 -3.63 -16.04
CA LYS A 192 15.41 -3.33 -17.05
C LYS A 192 14.31 -2.50 -16.40
N ILE A 193 14.02 -1.32 -16.93
CA ILE A 193 12.87 -0.51 -16.53
C ILE A 193 11.64 -0.96 -17.35
N SER A 194 10.47 -1.03 -16.73
CA SER A 194 9.20 -1.33 -17.41
C SER A 194 8.88 -0.28 -18.48
N ASP A 195 7.98 -0.62 -19.40
CA ASP A 195 7.43 0.36 -20.35
C ASP A 195 6.72 1.51 -19.60
N SER A 196 6.79 2.74 -20.12
CA SER A 196 6.18 3.91 -19.48
C SER A 196 4.66 3.81 -19.33
N LYS A 197 4.00 3.00 -20.15
CA LYS A 197 2.56 2.73 -20.11
C LYS A 197 2.19 1.57 -19.17
N SER A 198 3.17 0.92 -18.55
CA SER A 198 2.91 -0.13 -17.56
C SER A 198 2.23 0.47 -16.33
N THR A 199 1.19 -0.15 -15.83
CA THR A 199 0.47 0.30 -14.62
C THR A 199 1.39 0.41 -13.42
N HIS A 200 2.27 -0.57 -13.25
CA HIS A 200 3.30 -0.60 -12.21
C HIS A 200 4.65 -0.25 -12.82
N SER A 201 5.25 0.84 -12.38
CA SER A 201 6.59 1.23 -12.83
C SER A 201 7.64 0.46 -12.04
N THR A 202 8.40 -0.39 -12.74
CA THR A 202 9.35 -1.31 -12.11
C THR A 202 10.75 -1.12 -12.66
N LEU A 203 11.75 -1.21 -11.78
CA LEU A 203 13.13 -1.48 -12.13
C LEU A 203 13.44 -2.93 -11.76
N TYR A 204 13.72 -3.76 -12.76
CA TYR A 204 13.96 -5.19 -12.63
C TYR A 204 15.42 -5.53 -12.69
N MET A 205 15.88 -6.38 -11.78
CA MET A 205 17.25 -6.90 -11.71
C MET A 205 17.28 -8.40 -11.43
N GLU A 206 18.41 -9.03 -11.73
CA GLU A 206 18.68 -10.44 -11.40
C GLU A 206 20.10 -10.59 -10.88
N GLN A 207 20.28 -11.45 -9.89
CA GLN A 207 21.63 -11.91 -9.51
C GLN A 207 21.57 -13.35 -8.94
N LYS A 208 22.72 -14.00 -8.83
CA LYS A 208 22.83 -15.32 -8.22
C LYS A 208 23.09 -15.20 -6.72
N ALA A 209 22.38 -15.99 -5.93
CA ALA A 209 22.66 -16.15 -4.51
C ALA A 209 24.04 -16.77 -4.28
N GLN A 210 24.73 -16.33 -3.24
CA GLN A 210 26.03 -16.83 -2.80
C GLN A 210 25.89 -17.38 -1.37
N ALA A 211 26.52 -18.52 -1.11
CA ALA A 211 26.50 -19.15 0.21
C ALA A 211 27.02 -18.20 1.29
N GLY A 212 26.30 -18.10 2.40
CA GLY A 212 26.66 -17.28 3.55
C GLY A 212 26.65 -15.76 3.31
N GLN A 213 26.11 -15.29 2.16
CA GLN A 213 26.03 -13.87 1.82
C GLN A 213 24.59 -13.43 1.55
N PRO A 214 24.17 -12.26 2.01
CA PRO A 214 22.87 -11.70 1.64
C PRO A 214 22.84 -11.38 0.13
N THR A 215 21.67 -11.52 -0.48
CA THR A 215 21.43 -11.08 -1.85
C THR A 215 20.82 -9.69 -1.81
N VAL A 216 21.56 -8.66 -2.27
CA VAL A 216 21.15 -7.26 -2.15
C VAL A 216 20.94 -6.62 -3.51
N PHE A 217 19.79 -5.97 -3.69
CA PHE A 217 19.46 -5.14 -4.84
C PHE A 217 19.34 -3.69 -4.39
N ARG A 218 19.94 -2.79 -5.14
CA ARG A 218 19.93 -1.35 -4.83
C ARG A 218 19.73 -0.53 -6.09
N GLU A 219 18.91 0.49 -6.01
CA GLU A 219 18.78 1.53 -7.02
C GLU A 219 18.90 2.92 -6.38
N VAL A 220 19.43 3.87 -7.13
CA VAL A 220 19.46 5.30 -6.78
C VAL A 220 18.89 6.07 -7.95
N PHE A 221 17.86 6.88 -7.69
CA PHE A 221 17.25 7.73 -8.70
C PHE A 221 16.94 9.12 -8.16
N GLU A 222 16.85 10.08 -9.06
CA GLU A 222 16.36 11.44 -8.77
C GLU A 222 15.05 11.66 -9.53
N TYR A 223 14.22 12.52 -8.96
CA TYR A 223 13.01 12.98 -9.62
C TYR A 223 12.52 14.30 -9.01
N THR A 224 11.69 15.02 -9.75
CA THR A 224 10.99 16.21 -9.26
C THR A 224 9.51 15.90 -9.11
N SER A 225 8.97 16.09 -7.90
CA SER A 225 7.53 16.02 -7.61
C SER A 225 6.96 17.44 -7.46
N ARG A 226 5.69 17.60 -7.87
CA ARG A 226 4.96 18.88 -7.74
C ARG A 226 3.62 18.65 -7.08
N GLY A 227 3.19 19.60 -6.26
CA GLY A 227 1.81 19.68 -5.81
C GLY A 227 0.90 19.99 -6.99
N GLN A 228 -0.36 19.60 -6.89
CA GLN A 228 -1.36 19.81 -7.93
C GLN A 228 -2.69 20.21 -7.30
N TRP A 229 -3.43 21.12 -7.94
CA TRP A 229 -4.75 21.51 -7.48
C TRP A 229 -5.63 21.97 -8.64
N PHE A 230 -6.90 21.56 -8.59
CA PHE A 230 -7.93 21.89 -9.58
C PHE A 230 -9.11 22.57 -8.92
N ALA A 231 -9.53 23.70 -9.47
CA ALA A 231 -10.85 24.27 -9.17
C ALA A 231 -11.94 23.39 -9.82
N LEU A 232 -12.93 22.97 -9.04
CA LEU A 232 -13.95 22.01 -9.47
C LEU A 232 -15.30 22.68 -9.81
N ASP A 233 -15.28 23.94 -10.19
CA ASP A 233 -16.47 24.79 -10.46
C ASP A 233 -16.98 24.72 -11.92
N SER A 234 -16.18 24.14 -12.83
CA SER A 234 -16.45 24.14 -14.29
C SER A 234 -16.69 22.74 -14.87
N VAL A 235 -17.24 21.82 -14.08
CA VAL A 235 -17.51 20.44 -14.50
C VAL A 235 -18.67 20.38 -15.50
N LYS A 236 -18.47 19.65 -16.59
CA LYS A 236 -19.48 19.41 -17.64
C LYS A 236 -20.21 18.08 -17.42
N PRO A 237 -21.39 17.88 -18.02
CA PRO A 237 -22.03 16.56 -18.05
C PRO A 237 -21.13 15.52 -18.72
N TYR A 238 -21.10 14.31 -18.17
CA TYR A 238 -20.32 13.22 -18.73
C TYR A 238 -20.83 12.73 -20.09
N ASP A 239 -19.90 12.42 -21.00
CA ASP A 239 -20.19 11.53 -22.10
C ASP A 239 -20.19 10.06 -21.61
N THR A 240 -21.37 9.60 -21.22
CA THR A 240 -21.55 8.23 -20.70
C THR A 240 -21.29 7.13 -21.75
N LYS A 241 -21.16 7.49 -23.04
CA LYS A 241 -20.83 6.56 -24.12
C LYS A 241 -19.32 6.46 -24.38
N SER A 242 -18.51 7.32 -23.80
CA SER A 242 -17.05 7.28 -23.95
C SER A 242 -16.46 5.99 -23.38
N ALA A 243 -15.36 5.54 -23.97
CA ALA A 243 -14.64 4.37 -23.48
C ALA A 243 -14.07 4.60 -22.06
N LEU A 244 -13.63 5.83 -21.77
CA LEU A 244 -13.13 6.24 -20.46
C LEU A 244 -14.22 6.08 -19.41
N TYR A 245 -15.38 6.71 -19.61
CA TYR A 245 -16.49 6.65 -18.67
C TYR A 245 -16.87 5.20 -18.36
N ARG A 246 -17.14 4.40 -19.40
CA ARG A 246 -17.52 2.99 -19.23
C ARG A 246 -16.46 2.17 -18.50
N LYS A 247 -15.17 2.37 -18.81
CA LYS A 247 -14.08 1.65 -18.16
C LYS A 247 -13.99 1.98 -16.67
N TYR A 248 -14.04 3.25 -16.33
CA TYR A 248 -13.74 3.72 -14.96
C TYR A 248 -14.98 3.92 -14.08
N THR A 249 -16.18 3.61 -14.58
CA THR A 249 -17.40 3.42 -13.79
C THR A 249 -17.82 1.95 -13.70
N ALA A 250 -17.07 1.03 -14.31
CA ALA A 250 -17.36 -0.39 -14.27
C ALA A 250 -16.85 -1.04 -12.96
N GLU A 251 -17.50 -2.14 -12.60
CA GLU A 251 -17.00 -3.07 -11.59
C GLU A 251 -15.66 -3.67 -12.01
N ARG A 252 -14.78 -3.94 -11.07
CA ARG A 252 -13.50 -4.62 -11.30
C ARG A 252 -13.12 -5.47 -10.10
N LEU A 253 -13.54 -6.73 -10.12
CA LEU A 253 -13.27 -7.68 -9.05
C LEU A 253 -11.76 -7.95 -8.86
N PRO A 254 -11.31 -8.27 -7.63
CA PRO A 254 -12.14 -8.46 -6.44
C PRO A 254 -12.37 -7.18 -5.62
N HIS A 255 -11.58 -6.12 -5.83
CA HIS A 255 -11.53 -4.95 -4.95
C HIS A 255 -12.39 -3.75 -5.38
N ILE A 256 -12.97 -3.75 -6.57
CA ILE A 256 -14.04 -2.81 -6.93
C ILE A 256 -15.28 -3.64 -7.21
N ALA A 257 -15.96 -4.07 -6.14
CA ALA A 257 -17.10 -4.97 -6.17
C ALA A 257 -18.40 -4.20 -5.89
N PHE A 258 -19.40 -4.39 -6.73
CA PHE A 258 -20.68 -3.68 -6.64
C PHE A 258 -21.71 -4.51 -5.83
N THR A 259 -21.36 -4.81 -4.57
CA THR A 259 -22.23 -5.55 -3.67
C THR A 259 -23.51 -4.76 -3.32
N PRO A 260 -24.61 -5.45 -2.92
CA PRO A 260 -25.82 -4.76 -2.49
C PRO A 260 -25.60 -3.75 -1.36
N GLN A 261 -24.71 -4.05 -0.42
CA GLN A 261 -24.39 -3.18 0.71
C GLN A 261 -23.67 -1.90 0.26
N LEU A 262 -22.67 -2.02 -0.64
CA LEU A 262 -21.94 -0.87 -1.18
C LEU A 262 -22.83 -0.02 -2.09
N ARG A 263 -23.74 -0.64 -2.87
CA ARG A 263 -24.76 0.09 -3.64
C ARG A 263 -25.67 0.89 -2.72
N ALA A 264 -26.24 0.24 -1.69
CA ALA A 264 -27.12 0.93 -0.74
C ALA A 264 -26.42 2.12 -0.04
N LEU A 265 -25.13 1.96 0.29
CA LEU A 265 -24.34 3.07 0.86
C LEU A 265 -24.16 4.20 -0.16
N ALA A 266 -23.72 3.90 -1.39
CA ALA A 266 -23.54 4.90 -2.44
C ALA A 266 -24.85 5.67 -2.72
N ASP A 267 -25.98 4.94 -2.85
CA ASP A 267 -27.30 5.52 -3.06
C ASP A 267 -27.71 6.43 -1.89
N SER A 268 -27.43 6.03 -0.64
CA SER A 268 -27.76 6.83 0.53
C SER A 268 -26.96 8.14 0.60
N LEU A 269 -25.71 8.12 0.17
CA LEU A 269 -24.80 9.28 0.20
C LEU A 269 -25.05 10.26 -0.94
N THR A 270 -25.59 9.80 -2.07
CA THR A 270 -25.69 10.62 -3.30
C THR A 270 -27.13 10.86 -3.76
N ARG A 271 -28.13 10.41 -3.00
CA ARG A 271 -29.54 10.55 -3.33
C ARG A 271 -29.95 12.02 -3.46
N GLY A 272 -30.50 12.39 -4.61
CA GLY A 272 -30.94 13.76 -4.90
C GLY A 272 -29.82 14.73 -5.23
N ILE A 273 -28.57 14.28 -5.26
CA ILE A 273 -27.42 15.13 -5.62
C ILE A 273 -27.14 14.91 -7.13
N GLU A 274 -27.34 15.95 -7.92
CA GLU A 274 -27.09 15.89 -9.38
C GLU A 274 -25.63 16.19 -9.73
N CYS A 275 -25.01 17.17 -9.06
CA CYS A 275 -23.64 17.59 -9.32
C CYS A 275 -22.63 16.50 -8.93
N PRO A 276 -21.78 16.03 -9.85
CA PRO A 276 -20.79 14.97 -9.55
C PRO A 276 -19.74 15.41 -8.53
N VAL A 277 -19.41 16.69 -8.44
CA VAL A 277 -18.49 17.21 -7.41
C VAL A 277 -19.09 17.07 -6.03
N GLU A 278 -20.38 17.42 -5.88
CA GLU A 278 -21.07 17.31 -4.60
C GLU A 278 -21.30 15.85 -4.18
N ARG A 279 -21.53 14.94 -5.15
CA ARG A 279 -21.52 13.49 -4.86
C ARG A 279 -20.16 13.04 -4.32
N ALA A 280 -19.07 13.44 -4.98
CA ALA A 280 -17.70 13.12 -4.54
C ALA A 280 -17.42 13.72 -3.14
N ARG A 281 -17.82 14.95 -2.87
CA ARG A 281 -17.72 15.60 -1.54
C ARG A 281 -18.49 14.86 -0.46
N SER A 282 -19.69 14.42 -0.77
CA SER A 282 -20.52 13.65 0.18
C SER A 282 -19.82 12.33 0.55
N ILE A 283 -19.35 11.58 -0.44
CA ILE A 283 -18.61 10.31 -0.23
C ILE A 283 -17.33 10.57 0.56
N PHE A 284 -16.52 11.55 0.14
CA PHE A 284 -15.25 11.92 0.78
C PHE A 284 -15.45 12.29 2.26
N THR A 285 -16.41 13.17 2.53
CA THR A 285 -16.72 13.61 3.89
C THR A 285 -17.25 12.48 4.77
N TYR A 286 -18.08 11.60 4.20
CA TYR A 286 -18.59 10.43 4.92
C TYR A 286 -17.45 9.50 5.33
N ILE A 287 -16.53 9.16 4.42
CA ILE A 287 -15.41 8.28 4.74
C ILE A 287 -14.50 8.93 5.78
N ASN A 288 -14.15 10.21 5.62
CA ASN A 288 -13.35 10.97 6.58
C ASN A 288 -13.92 10.91 8.01
N ASN A 289 -15.24 10.98 8.14
CA ASN A 289 -15.89 11.07 9.45
C ASN A 289 -16.18 9.71 10.10
N HIS A 290 -16.23 8.62 9.31
CA HIS A 290 -16.71 7.32 9.80
C HIS A 290 -15.67 6.21 9.78
N TYR A 291 -14.54 6.38 9.07
CA TYR A 291 -13.51 5.36 8.93
C TYR A 291 -12.14 5.90 9.40
N PRO A 292 -11.85 5.82 10.71
CA PRO A 292 -10.55 6.24 11.23
C PRO A 292 -9.43 5.39 10.60
N TRP A 293 -8.28 6.02 10.42
CA TRP A 293 -7.10 5.31 9.94
C TRP A 293 -6.62 4.28 10.97
N ALA A 294 -6.36 3.07 10.51
CA ALA A 294 -5.78 1.99 11.29
C ALA A 294 -4.81 1.17 10.42
N SER A 295 -3.81 0.56 11.03
CA SER A 295 -2.90 -0.33 10.32
C SER A 295 -3.67 -1.50 9.71
N ALA A 296 -3.43 -1.80 8.45
CA ALA A 296 -4.06 -2.90 7.74
C ALA A 296 -3.22 -4.18 7.77
N ARG A 297 -3.89 -5.32 7.71
CA ARG A 297 -3.27 -6.58 7.32
C ARG A 297 -3.00 -6.57 5.81
N GLU A 298 -2.15 -7.48 5.36
CA GLU A 298 -1.75 -7.55 3.96
C GLU A 298 -2.97 -7.69 3.02
N TYR A 299 -3.03 -6.84 1.99
CA TYR A 299 -4.17 -6.77 1.06
C TYR A 299 -4.44 -8.09 0.35
N SER A 300 -3.39 -8.89 0.12
CA SER A 300 -3.48 -10.22 -0.47
C SER A 300 -4.25 -11.22 0.39
N THR A 301 -4.47 -10.93 1.68
CA THR A 301 -5.23 -11.76 2.62
C THR A 301 -6.69 -11.32 2.74
N ILE A 302 -7.10 -10.25 2.04
CA ILE A 302 -8.45 -9.69 2.10
C ILE A 302 -9.20 -9.96 0.80
N PRO A 303 -10.28 -10.75 0.81
CA PRO A 303 -11.01 -11.10 -0.41
C PRO A 303 -11.65 -9.90 -1.13
N CYS A 304 -12.15 -8.91 -0.38
CA CYS A 304 -12.76 -7.69 -0.92
C CYS A 304 -12.53 -6.53 0.04
N ILE A 305 -11.59 -5.66 -0.29
CA ILE A 305 -11.17 -4.57 0.59
C ILE A 305 -12.31 -3.58 0.91
N PRO A 306 -13.12 -3.08 -0.03
CA PRO A 306 -14.23 -2.17 0.32
C PRO A 306 -15.26 -2.79 1.27
N MET A 307 -15.53 -4.09 1.14
CA MET A 307 -16.41 -4.78 2.08
C MET A 307 -15.78 -4.94 3.45
N TYR A 308 -14.47 -5.22 3.51
CA TYR A 308 -13.72 -5.27 4.76
C TYR A 308 -13.80 -3.93 5.50
N VAL A 309 -13.54 -2.80 4.82
CA VAL A 309 -13.64 -1.46 5.39
C VAL A 309 -15.06 -1.15 5.88
N LEU A 310 -16.08 -1.47 5.06
CA LEU A 310 -17.48 -1.26 5.42
C LEU A 310 -17.88 -2.01 6.70
N GLN A 311 -17.43 -3.25 6.85
CA GLN A 311 -17.76 -4.13 7.97
C GLN A 311 -17.01 -3.76 9.25
N ASN A 312 -15.71 -3.48 9.14
CA ASN A 312 -14.83 -3.21 10.28
C ASN A 312 -14.79 -1.73 10.68
N ARG A 313 -15.32 -0.83 9.84
CA ARG A 313 -15.42 0.62 10.09
C ARG A 313 -14.08 1.32 10.34
N HIS A 314 -13.05 0.87 9.70
CA HIS A 314 -11.72 1.47 9.67
C HIS A 314 -10.96 1.00 8.43
N GLY A 315 -9.83 1.63 8.12
CA GLY A 315 -8.94 1.19 7.08
C GLY A 315 -7.67 2.05 7.02
N ASP A 316 -6.65 1.56 6.32
CA ASP A 316 -5.49 2.37 5.96
C ASP A 316 -5.73 3.14 4.64
N CYS A 317 -4.66 3.76 4.11
CA CYS A 317 -4.76 4.60 2.92
C CYS A 317 -5.32 3.87 1.69
N GLY A 318 -4.83 2.68 1.37
CA GLY A 318 -5.29 1.92 0.20
C GLY A 318 -6.68 1.35 0.39
N GLN A 319 -7.01 0.94 1.61
CA GLN A 319 -8.33 0.39 1.94
C GLN A 319 -9.43 1.45 1.80
N VAL A 320 -9.25 2.65 2.38
CA VAL A 320 -10.25 3.72 2.26
C VAL A 320 -10.28 4.30 0.84
N SER A 321 -9.16 4.31 0.12
CA SER A 321 -9.12 4.72 -1.29
C SER A 321 -9.92 3.77 -2.18
N LEU A 322 -9.82 2.45 -1.99
CA LEU A 322 -10.62 1.47 -2.74
C LEU A 322 -12.11 1.55 -2.40
N LEU A 323 -12.46 1.84 -1.14
CA LEU A 323 -13.85 2.13 -0.77
C LEU A 323 -14.35 3.38 -1.48
N PHE A 324 -13.59 4.48 -1.45
CA PHE A 324 -13.92 5.73 -2.13
C PHE A 324 -14.12 5.52 -3.65
N ILE A 325 -13.19 4.85 -4.30
CA ILE A 325 -13.26 4.53 -5.73
C ILE A 325 -14.54 3.72 -6.05
N THR A 326 -14.84 2.71 -5.23
CA THR A 326 -16.02 1.86 -5.42
C THR A 326 -17.31 2.67 -5.30
N LEU A 327 -17.44 3.51 -4.28
CA LEU A 327 -18.61 4.37 -4.09
C LEU A 327 -18.73 5.43 -5.19
N CYS A 328 -17.61 6.03 -5.66
CA CYS A 328 -17.60 6.95 -6.78
C CYS A 328 -18.09 6.26 -8.07
N ARG A 329 -17.58 5.07 -8.41
CA ARG A 329 -18.01 4.32 -9.59
C ARG A 329 -19.49 3.94 -9.54
N LEU A 330 -19.98 3.52 -8.40
CA LEU A 330 -21.42 3.26 -8.16
C LEU A 330 -22.29 4.50 -8.34
N SER A 331 -21.72 5.68 -8.05
CA SER A 331 -22.40 6.97 -8.20
C SER A 331 -22.20 7.63 -9.56
N GLY A 332 -21.62 6.90 -10.55
CA GLY A 332 -21.40 7.39 -11.90
C GLY A 332 -20.23 8.36 -12.04
N ILE A 333 -19.28 8.36 -11.12
CA ILE A 333 -18.05 9.15 -11.17
C ILE A 333 -16.90 8.21 -11.56
N PRO A 334 -16.25 8.41 -12.75
CA PRO A 334 -15.09 7.61 -13.11
C PRO A 334 -13.96 7.79 -12.11
N ALA A 335 -13.41 6.67 -11.63
CA ALA A 335 -12.38 6.67 -10.58
C ALA A 335 -11.39 5.53 -10.77
N HIS A 336 -10.12 5.74 -10.42
CA HIS A 336 -9.11 4.69 -10.37
C HIS A 336 -8.13 4.90 -9.22
N PHE A 337 -7.34 3.86 -8.97
CA PHE A 337 -6.35 3.82 -7.90
C PHE A 337 -5.03 4.41 -8.37
N GLN A 338 -4.32 5.09 -7.49
CA GLN A 338 -2.95 5.52 -7.66
C GLN A 338 -2.17 5.29 -6.38
N SER A 339 -0.89 4.90 -6.47
CA SER A 339 -0.09 4.62 -5.29
C SER A 339 1.41 4.79 -5.51
N GLY A 340 2.13 4.76 -4.41
CA GLY A 340 3.57 4.88 -4.33
C GLY A 340 4.00 5.24 -2.91
N PHE A 341 4.49 6.46 -2.71
CA PHE A 341 4.99 6.89 -1.41
C PHE A 341 4.55 8.32 -1.08
N MET A 342 4.32 8.59 0.17
CA MET A 342 4.45 9.92 0.72
C MET A 342 5.91 10.13 1.15
N MET A 343 6.50 11.24 0.71
CA MET A 343 7.93 11.54 0.83
C MET A 343 8.18 12.77 1.71
N HIS A 344 7.32 13.00 2.71
CA HIS A 344 7.45 14.14 3.62
C HIS A 344 8.73 14.03 4.43
N PRO A 345 9.48 15.11 4.66
CA PRO A 345 10.81 15.07 5.26
C PRO A 345 10.91 14.40 6.63
N ARG A 346 9.80 14.30 7.35
CA ARG A 346 9.77 13.71 8.70
C ARG A 346 8.81 12.55 8.86
N SER A 347 8.11 12.18 7.78
CA SER A 347 7.07 11.15 7.82
C SER A 347 6.93 10.46 6.47
N SER A 348 8.04 9.94 5.93
CA SER A 348 7.98 9.15 4.69
C SER A 348 7.40 7.76 4.96
N ASN A 349 6.51 7.32 4.06
CA ASN A 349 5.88 5.99 4.15
C ASN A 349 5.35 5.55 2.79
N LEU A 350 5.00 4.28 2.66
CA LEU A 350 4.12 3.77 1.61
C LEU A 350 2.79 4.53 1.66
N HIS A 351 2.20 4.85 0.51
CA HIS A 351 0.96 5.61 0.50
C HIS A 351 0.13 5.38 -0.76
N ASP A 352 -1.18 5.36 -0.55
CA ASP A 352 -2.18 5.12 -1.58
C ASP A 352 -3.21 6.22 -1.59
N TRP A 353 -3.73 6.52 -2.80
CA TRP A 353 -4.77 7.51 -3.03
C TRP A 353 -5.56 7.15 -4.29
N ALA A 354 -6.48 8.02 -4.70
CA ALA A 354 -7.30 7.85 -5.87
C ALA A 354 -7.10 8.99 -6.88
N GLU A 355 -7.54 8.78 -8.10
CA GLU A 355 -7.88 9.83 -9.04
C GLU A 355 -9.34 9.66 -9.48
N ILE A 356 -10.07 10.77 -9.61
CA ILE A 356 -11.41 10.81 -10.19
C ILE A 356 -11.43 11.71 -11.42
N TYR A 357 -12.27 11.38 -12.38
CA TYR A 357 -12.39 12.16 -13.60
C TYR A 357 -13.62 13.06 -13.58
N PHE A 358 -13.40 14.33 -13.92
CA PHE A 358 -14.47 15.26 -14.18
C PHE A 358 -14.43 15.75 -15.61
N GLU A 359 -15.57 15.65 -16.31
CA GLU A 359 -15.69 16.11 -17.70
C GLU A 359 -15.41 17.61 -17.79
N GLY A 360 -14.53 18.00 -18.72
CA GLY A 360 -14.06 19.37 -18.89
C GLY A 360 -12.88 19.77 -18.02
N ILE A 361 -12.50 18.98 -17.01
CA ILE A 361 -11.33 19.19 -16.15
C ILE A 361 -10.27 18.11 -16.40
N GLY A 362 -10.67 16.83 -16.46
CA GLY A 362 -9.77 15.68 -16.54
C GLY A 362 -9.66 14.90 -15.25
N TRP A 363 -8.59 14.12 -15.10
CA TRP A 363 -8.26 13.39 -13.89
C TRP A 363 -7.75 14.33 -12.81
N VAL A 364 -8.32 14.23 -11.63
CA VAL A 364 -7.92 15.00 -10.45
C VAL A 364 -7.57 14.07 -9.29
N PRO A 365 -6.52 14.36 -8.51
CA PRO A 365 -6.10 13.52 -7.40
C PRO A 365 -7.07 13.65 -6.21
N VAL A 366 -7.24 12.54 -5.48
CA VAL A 366 -8.00 12.50 -4.23
C VAL A 366 -7.26 11.68 -3.20
N ASP A 367 -6.83 12.30 -2.12
CA ASP A 367 -6.21 11.60 -1.00
C ASP A 367 -7.20 11.43 0.15
N GLN A 368 -7.87 10.30 0.16
CA GLN A 368 -8.91 9.98 1.13
C GLN A 368 -8.35 9.83 2.56
N SER A 369 -7.09 9.39 2.67
CA SER A 369 -6.45 9.15 3.95
C SER A 369 -5.97 10.44 4.64
N PHE A 370 -5.50 11.42 3.87
CA PHE A 370 -5.21 12.76 4.39
C PHE A 370 -6.51 13.52 4.73
N GLY A 371 -7.57 13.25 3.99
CA GLY A 371 -8.93 13.66 4.35
C GLY A 371 -9.12 15.18 4.46
N ILE A 372 -9.89 15.60 5.45
CA ILE A 372 -10.22 17.00 5.72
C ILE A 372 -9.25 17.57 6.76
N PRO A 373 -8.36 18.52 6.40
CA PRO A 373 -7.44 19.13 7.35
C PRO A 373 -8.18 19.88 8.47
N SER A 374 -7.82 19.61 9.72
CA SER A 374 -8.44 20.26 10.89
C SER A 374 -8.10 21.76 11.02
N TYR A 375 -7.09 22.23 10.31
CA TYR A 375 -6.59 23.61 10.30
C TYR A 375 -7.08 24.43 9.10
N ALA A 376 -8.01 23.90 8.29
CA ALA A 376 -8.53 24.59 7.12
C ALA A 376 -9.30 25.87 7.51
N HIS A 377 -9.01 26.97 6.82
CA HIS A 377 -9.65 28.28 7.04
C HIS A 377 -10.79 28.59 6.05
N ASN A 378 -10.85 27.84 4.94
CA ASN A 378 -11.84 28.01 3.88
C ASN A 378 -12.13 26.69 3.18
N ASP A 379 -13.11 26.67 2.28
CA ASP A 379 -13.52 25.44 1.57
C ASP A 379 -12.44 24.88 0.64
N ALA A 380 -11.61 25.71 0.02
CA ALA A 380 -10.52 25.24 -0.84
C ALA A 380 -9.45 24.49 -0.04
N GLU A 381 -9.11 24.97 1.15
CA GLU A 381 -8.21 24.27 2.08
C GLU A 381 -8.88 23.01 2.68
N LYS A 382 -10.16 23.14 3.08
CA LYS A 382 -10.95 22.05 3.66
C LYS A 382 -11.03 20.84 2.73
N TYR A 383 -11.25 21.07 1.45
CA TYR A 383 -11.37 20.03 0.43
C TYR A 383 -10.11 19.93 -0.44
N PHE A 384 -8.95 20.38 0.06
CA PHE A 384 -7.71 20.32 -0.72
C PHE A 384 -7.46 18.94 -1.29
N PHE A 385 -7.56 17.90 -0.48
CA PHE A 385 -7.32 16.51 -0.89
C PHE A 385 -8.49 15.88 -1.69
N LEU A 386 -9.45 16.65 -2.11
CA LEU A 386 -10.46 16.30 -3.12
C LEU A 386 -10.29 17.22 -4.35
N GLY A 387 -9.34 16.91 -5.20
CA GLY A 387 -8.97 17.70 -6.37
C GLY A 387 -7.58 18.30 -6.28
N GLY A 388 -6.85 18.02 -5.20
CA GLY A 388 -5.47 18.45 -5.00
C GLY A 388 -4.62 17.41 -4.28
N ILE A 389 -3.32 17.56 -4.40
CA ILE A 389 -2.31 16.74 -3.74
C ILE A 389 -1.05 17.57 -3.47
N ASP A 390 -0.37 17.30 -2.38
CA ASP A 390 0.87 17.98 -2.01
C ASP A 390 2.08 17.58 -2.87
N SER A 391 3.21 18.27 -2.68
CA SER A 391 4.44 18.10 -3.46
C SER A 391 5.30 16.91 -3.03
N TRP A 392 4.99 16.27 -1.91
CA TRP A 392 5.82 15.23 -1.32
C TRP A 392 5.31 13.83 -1.70
N ARG A 393 5.29 13.52 -3.01
CA ARG A 393 4.77 12.24 -3.52
C ARG A 393 5.73 11.62 -4.52
N LEU A 394 5.86 10.30 -4.43
CA LEU A 394 6.43 9.46 -5.48
C LEU A 394 5.32 8.56 -6.02
N VAL A 395 4.97 8.71 -7.28
CA VAL A 395 4.00 7.83 -7.95
C VAL A 395 4.74 6.66 -8.58
N VAL A 396 4.32 5.47 -8.26
CA VAL A 396 4.82 4.21 -8.82
C VAL A 396 3.74 3.51 -9.64
N ASN A 397 2.49 3.64 -9.22
CA ASN A 397 1.37 2.90 -9.80
C ASN A 397 0.25 3.84 -10.23
N THR A 398 -0.30 3.59 -11.43
CA THR A 398 -1.42 4.37 -12.00
C THR A 398 -2.75 3.60 -12.00
N ASP A 399 -2.78 2.41 -11.44
CA ASP A 399 -3.95 1.59 -11.13
C ASP A 399 -3.49 0.40 -10.25
N TYR A 400 -4.38 -0.52 -9.88
CA TYR A 400 -4.06 -1.66 -9.02
C TYR A 400 -4.04 -2.99 -9.77
N GLY A 401 -3.38 -4.02 -9.17
CA GLY A 401 -3.56 -5.43 -9.48
C GLY A 401 -3.17 -5.87 -10.90
N MET A 402 -2.24 -5.17 -11.56
CA MET A 402 -1.75 -5.54 -12.89
C MET A 402 -0.44 -6.35 -12.83
N PRO A 403 -0.13 -7.13 -13.88
CA PRO A 403 1.16 -7.83 -13.96
C PRO A 403 2.35 -6.88 -13.99
N LEU A 404 3.46 -7.29 -13.39
CA LEU A 404 4.74 -6.60 -13.47
C LEU A 404 5.45 -6.84 -14.81
N SER A 405 6.42 -6.01 -15.15
CA SER A 405 7.26 -6.15 -16.34
C SER A 405 8.76 -6.22 -15.94
N PRO A 406 9.47 -7.32 -16.28
CA PRO A 406 8.96 -8.57 -16.88
C PRO A 406 7.98 -9.29 -15.95
N LYS A 407 7.12 -10.15 -16.53
CA LYS A 407 6.09 -10.86 -15.76
C LYS A 407 6.73 -11.82 -14.74
N LYS A 408 6.21 -11.83 -13.51
CA LYS A 408 6.50 -12.83 -12.48
C LYS A 408 5.97 -14.21 -12.88
N LYS A 409 6.62 -15.24 -12.38
CA LYS A 409 6.17 -16.63 -12.52
C LYS A 409 5.17 -17.01 -11.43
N TYR A 410 5.42 -16.54 -10.23
CA TYR A 410 4.61 -16.83 -9.04
C TYR A 410 3.71 -15.65 -8.69
N PRO A 411 2.61 -15.86 -7.93
CA PRO A 411 1.77 -14.78 -7.44
C PRO A 411 2.56 -13.72 -6.69
N ARG A 412 2.08 -12.49 -6.78
CA ARG A 412 2.69 -11.34 -6.11
C ARG A 412 2.45 -11.40 -4.61
N SER A 413 3.38 -10.85 -3.83
CA SER A 413 3.20 -10.55 -2.42
C SER A 413 2.21 -9.38 -2.25
N GLU A 414 2.45 -8.27 -2.97
CA GLU A 414 1.50 -7.14 -3.09
C GLU A 414 0.55 -7.38 -4.25
N THR A 415 -0.70 -7.75 -3.98
CA THR A 415 -1.68 -8.08 -5.03
C THR A 415 -2.43 -6.87 -5.56
N VAL A 416 -2.47 -5.77 -4.82
CA VAL A 416 -3.17 -4.53 -5.15
C VAL A 416 -2.19 -3.49 -5.67
N ASP A 417 -1.42 -2.92 -4.80
CA ASP A 417 -0.35 -1.97 -5.08
C ASP A 417 0.94 -2.65 -5.56
N PHE A 418 1.98 -1.87 -5.71
CA PHE A 418 3.36 -2.29 -5.90
C PHE A 418 4.25 -1.19 -5.34
N GLN A 419 4.64 -1.32 -4.09
CA GLN A 419 5.36 -0.28 -3.35
C GLN A 419 6.66 -0.79 -2.73
N ARG A 420 6.61 -1.96 -2.06
CA ARG A 420 7.80 -2.54 -1.40
C ARG A 420 8.73 -3.25 -2.39
N GLY A 421 8.18 -3.70 -3.48
CA GLY A 421 8.87 -4.54 -4.44
C GLY A 421 8.45 -6.00 -4.37
N GLU A 422 9.03 -6.81 -5.26
CA GLU A 422 8.70 -8.24 -5.37
C GLU A 422 9.95 -9.04 -5.63
N VAL A 423 10.07 -10.18 -4.97
CA VAL A 423 11.20 -11.08 -5.11
C VAL A 423 10.72 -12.50 -5.41
N GLU A 424 11.37 -13.17 -6.36
CA GLU A 424 11.13 -14.60 -6.62
C GLU A 424 12.41 -15.29 -7.08
N TRP A 425 12.43 -16.61 -6.95
CA TRP A 425 13.46 -17.49 -7.50
C TRP A 425 12.81 -18.75 -8.09
N ARG A 426 13.60 -19.73 -8.51
CA ARG A 426 13.05 -20.97 -9.10
C ARG A 426 12.14 -21.75 -8.14
N GLY A 427 12.36 -21.65 -6.84
CA GLY A 427 11.59 -22.36 -5.81
C GLY A 427 10.25 -21.70 -5.45
N GLY A 428 10.03 -20.43 -5.78
CA GLY A 428 8.79 -19.75 -5.46
C GLY A 428 8.90 -18.23 -5.36
N ASN A 429 7.81 -17.60 -4.96
CA ASN A 429 7.80 -16.23 -4.47
C ASN A 429 8.47 -16.18 -3.09
N LEU A 430 9.23 -15.13 -2.81
CA LEU A 430 9.65 -14.79 -1.45
C LEU A 430 8.65 -13.79 -0.88
N TYR A 431 8.02 -14.16 0.25
CA TYR A 431 7.09 -13.29 0.93
C TYR A 431 7.82 -12.33 1.87
N PHE A 432 7.14 -11.36 2.47
CA PHE A 432 7.73 -10.26 3.23
C PHE A 432 8.51 -10.65 4.48
N ASP A 433 8.31 -11.84 5.02
CA ASP A 433 9.08 -12.43 6.12
C ASP A 433 10.46 -12.97 5.70
N GLN A 434 10.72 -13.04 4.38
CA GLN A 434 11.92 -13.63 3.80
C GLN A 434 12.89 -12.60 3.22
N TRP A 435 12.57 -11.32 3.27
CA TRP A 435 13.40 -10.21 2.78
C TRP A 435 13.00 -8.89 3.42
N GLU A 436 13.89 -7.91 3.35
CA GLU A 436 13.70 -6.57 3.90
C GLU A 436 13.84 -5.52 2.81
N TYR A 437 13.21 -4.38 2.99
CA TYR A 437 13.36 -3.21 2.15
C TYR A 437 13.63 -1.97 3.00
N ASN A 438 14.35 -1.01 2.41
CA ASN A 438 14.64 0.29 3.02
C ASN A 438 14.77 1.36 1.95
N TRP A 439 14.46 2.60 2.31
CA TRP A 439 14.74 3.76 1.46
C TRP A 439 15.34 4.91 2.28
N GLU A 440 16.20 5.66 1.61
CA GLU A 440 16.78 6.90 2.12
C GLU A 440 16.43 8.01 1.14
N ILE A 441 16.09 9.20 1.66
CA ILE A 441 15.69 10.35 0.86
C ILE A 441 16.66 11.49 1.13
N GLU A 442 17.27 12.01 0.07
CA GLU A 442 17.98 13.28 0.08
C GLU A 442 17.11 14.33 -0.60
N TYR A 443 16.78 15.40 0.11
CA TYR A 443 16.02 16.54 -0.41
C TYR A 443 17.02 17.51 -1.01
N LEU A 444 16.89 17.80 -2.32
CA LEU A 444 17.89 18.53 -3.13
C LEU A 444 17.54 20.01 -3.35
N ASP A 445 16.46 20.52 -2.73
CA ASP A 445 15.99 21.91 -2.84
C ASP A 445 16.71 22.85 -1.88
#